data_46cae7c623c47042a5cc3ca9ca3f8b1c
#
_entry.id   46cae7c623c47042a5cc3ca9ca3f8b1c
#
_cell.length_a   1.000
_cell.length_b   1.000
_cell.length_c   1.000
_cell.angle_alpha   90.00
_cell.angle_beta   90.00
_cell.angle_gamma   90.00
#
_symmetry.space_group_name_H-M   'P 1'
#
loop_
_entity.id
_entity.type
_entity.pdbx_description
1 polymer ?
#
loop_
_entity_poly.entity_id
_entity_poly.type
_entity_poly.pdbx_seq_one_letter_code
_entity_poly.pdbx_strand_id
1 'polypeptide(L)'
;MLESVIASPEVVHYICKRFDIKMSKKLGQNFLIKRGIVDEIVHAAELTPGEPVLEVGPGIGTLTQGLAQSGADVTAIELDRRLLDVLDTTLASYDNVRIVHGDVLKLDVPTIMNHKPFKVVANLPYYITTPIIMSLLESKLPIERLVVMVQKEVALRMVAKPGTKDYGALSVAVQYYTEPDIVLDVPPKSFLPAPAVTSSVIRCVLRHKPPVDVIDEKLFFRVVKAGFAQRRKTFANTMKTTGLSKDRIEELLAKANIDGQRRGETFTLQEFADVANAWAALIK
;
A
#
# COMPACT_ATOMS: atom_id res chain seq x y z
N MET A 1 -4.99 2.98 -34.64
CA MET A 1 -4.77 3.55 -33.31
C MET A 1 -5.77 2.89 -32.37
N LEU A 2 -5.34 2.43 -31.21
CA LEU A 2 -6.23 1.79 -30.23
C LEU A 2 -6.94 2.88 -29.43
N GLU A 3 -8.02 3.47 -29.94
CA GLU A 3 -9.00 4.21 -29.13
C GLU A 3 -9.84 3.28 -28.26
N SER A 4 -9.55 1.99 -28.30
CA SER A 4 -10.30 0.96 -27.61
C SER A 4 -9.97 0.92 -26.11
N VAL A 5 -10.97 0.63 -25.30
CA VAL A 5 -10.84 0.40 -23.86
C VAL A 5 -9.89 -0.77 -23.62
N ILE A 6 -8.72 -0.50 -22.97
CA ILE A 6 -7.71 -1.55 -22.69
C ILE A 6 -8.29 -2.59 -21.72
N ALA A 7 -9.17 -2.17 -20.80
CA ALA A 7 -9.82 -3.03 -19.81
C ALA A 7 -10.87 -3.97 -20.44
N SER A 8 -10.49 -4.73 -21.46
CA SER A 8 -11.32 -5.81 -22.05
C SER A 8 -10.49 -7.05 -22.34
N PRO A 9 -11.07 -8.26 -22.23
CA PRO A 9 -10.35 -9.50 -22.50
C PRO A 9 -9.75 -9.54 -23.91
N GLU A 10 -10.50 -9.05 -24.90
CA GLU A 10 -10.13 -9.08 -26.32
C GLU A 10 -8.90 -8.19 -26.57
N VAL A 11 -8.93 -6.97 -26.03
CA VAL A 11 -7.82 -6.02 -26.19
C VAL A 11 -6.58 -6.48 -25.45
N VAL A 12 -6.71 -7.00 -24.23
CA VAL A 12 -5.59 -7.55 -23.46
C VAL A 12 -4.94 -8.74 -24.20
N HIS A 13 -5.74 -9.67 -24.75
CA HIS A 13 -5.23 -10.78 -25.56
C HIS A 13 -4.51 -10.27 -26.83
N TYR A 14 -5.09 -9.29 -27.52
CA TYR A 14 -4.49 -8.69 -28.70
C TYR A 14 -3.13 -8.05 -28.38
N ILE A 15 -3.04 -7.25 -27.31
CA ILE A 15 -1.79 -6.62 -26.86
C ILE A 15 -0.75 -7.69 -26.53
N CYS A 16 -1.11 -8.70 -25.71
CA CYS A 16 -0.19 -9.76 -25.33
C CYS A 16 0.35 -10.52 -26.54
N LYS A 17 -0.51 -10.80 -27.55
CA LYS A 17 -0.10 -11.47 -28.78
C LYS A 17 0.80 -10.58 -29.65
N ARG A 18 0.44 -9.31 -29.82
CA ARG A 18 1.17 -8.35 -30.66
C ARG A 18 2.59 -8.10 -30.19
N PHE A 19 2.80 -8.03 -28.86
CA PHE A 19 4.10 -7.72 -28.24
C PHE A 19 4.80 -8.95 -27.68
N ASP A 20 4.33 -10.17 -27.99
CA ASP A 20 4.85 -11.45 -27.44
C ASP A 20 5.02 -11.42 -25.91
N ILE A 21 4.04 -10.82 -25.20
CA ILE A 21 4.10 -10.71 -23.75
C ILE A 21 3.80 -12.06 -23.12
N LYS A 22 4.82 -12.66 -22.50
CA LYS A 22 4.66 -13.79 -21.60
C LYS A 22 4.49 -13.27 -20.19
N MET A 23 3.24 -13.32 -19.69
CA MET A 23 2.89 -12.84 -18.36
C MET A 23 3.76 -13.50 -17.29
N SER A 24 4.49 -12.69 -16.54
CA SER A 24 5.46 -13.18 -15.56
C SER A 24 4.79 -13.48 -14.23
N LYS A 25 4.71 -14.78 -13.87
CA LYS A 25 4.29 -15.18 -12.52
C LYS A 25 5.21 -14.61 -11.43
N LYS A 26 6.52 -14.47 -11.73
CA LYS A 26 7.53 -13.91 -10.81
C LYS A 26 7.25 -12.44 -10.50
N LEU A 27 6.75 -11.68 -11.46
CA LEU A 27 6.38 -10.26 -11.30
C LEU A 27 4.91 -10.08 -10.89
N GLY A 28 4.17 -11.17 -10.66
CA GLY A 28 2.77 -11.11 -10.24
C GLY A 28 1.84 -10.42 -11.24
N GLN A 29 2.15 -10.48 -12.54
CA GLN A 29 1.39 -9.79 -13.59
C GLN A 29 0.00 -10.40 -13.76
N ASN A 30 -1.03 -9.65 -13.34
CA ASN A 30 -2.45 -9.95 -13.54
C ASN A 30 -3.10 -8.68 -14.08
N PHE A 31 -3.37 -8.64 -15.39
CA PHE A 31 -3.93 -7.46 -16.05
C PHE A 31 -5.43 -7.38 -15.82
N LEU A 32 -5.92 -6.24 -15.39
CA LEU A 32 -7.34 -6.00 -15.17
C LEU A 32 -8.08 -5.92 -16.52
N ILE A 33 -9.19 -6.66 -16.66
CA ILE A 33 -9.97 -6.80 -17.88
C ILE A 33 -11.43 -6.34 -17.74
N LYS A 34 -11.73 -5.56 -16.72
CA LYS A 34 -13.09 -5.08 -16.42
C LYS A 34 -13.09 -3.57 -16.24
N ARG A 35 -13.61 -2.85 -17.22
CA ARG A 35 -13.68 -1.39 -17.23
C ARG A 35 -14.37 -0.84 -15.97
N GLY A 36 -15.51 -1.39 -15.56
CA GLY A 36 -16.24 -0.90 -14.39
C GLY A 36 -15.41 -0.92 -13.09
N ILE A 37 -14.43 -1.86 -12.97
CA ILE A 37 -13.53 -1.87 -11.81
C ILE A 37 -12.49 -0.74 -11.91
N VAL A 38 -12.00 -0.44 -13.11
CA VAL A 38 -11.12 0.73 -13.34
C VAL A 38 -11.86 2.01 -12.95
N ASP A 39 -13.13 2.15 -13.38
CA ASP A 39 -13.94 3.32 -13.08
C ASP A 39 -14.17 3.49 -11.57
N GLU A 40 -14.42 2.41 -10.83
CA GLU A 40 -14.55 2.43 -9.36
C GLU A 40 -13.24 2.83 -8.66
N ILE A 41 -12.08 2.35 -9.14
CA ILE A 41 -10.78 2.74 -8.60
C ILE A 41 -10.52 4.22 -8.82
N VAL A 42 -10.77 4.72 -10.04
CA VAL A 42 -10.62 6.14 -10.38
C VAL A 42 -11.57 7.01 -9.57
N HIS A 43 -12.82 6.57 -9.41
CA HIS A 43 -13.81 7.27 -8.57
C HIS A 43 -13.36 7.34 -7.09
N ALA A 44 -12.86 6.23 -6.53
CA ALA A 44 -12.37 6.19 -5.15
C ALA A 44 -11.15 7.10 -4.92
N ALA A 45 -10.39 7.40 -5.96
CA ALA A 45 -9.26 8.32 -5.89
C ALA A 45 -9.69 9.79 -5.82
N GLU A 46 -10.93 10.12 -6.22
CA GLU A 46 -11.50 11.49 -6.22
C GLU A 46 -10.54 12.49 -6.90
N LEU A 47 -10.14 12.15 -8.14
CA LEU A 47 -9.18 12.95 -8.90
C LEU A 47 -9.82 14.19 -9.50
N THR A 48 -9.04 15.26 -9.56
CA THR A 48 -9.39 16.48 -10.29
C THR A 48 -8.48 16.64 -11.51
N PRO A 49 -8.95 17.31 -12.59
CA PRO A 49 -8.11 17.58 -13.76
C PRO A 49 -6.80 18.31 -13.40
N GLY A 50 -5.67 17.84 -13.94
CA GLY A 50 -4.33 18.37 -13.67
C GLY A 50 -3.74 17.95 -12.32
N GLU A 51 -4.43 17.14 -11.53
CA GLU A 51 -3.92 16.66 -10.24
C GLU A 51 -2.83 15.60 -10.43
N PRO A 52 -1.66 15.74 -9.75
CA PRO A 52 -0.58 14.76 -9.87
C PRO A 52 -0.96 13.40 -9.28
N VAL A 53 -0.78 12.34 -10.07
CA VAL A 53 -1.03 10.96 -9.66
C VAL A 53 0.20 10.10 -9.93
N LEU A 54 0.61 9.33 -8.94
CA LEU A 54 1.61 8.28 -9.09
C LEU A 54 0.91 6.93 -9.25
N GLU A 55 1.15 6.25 -10.37
CA GLU A 55 0.79 4.85 -10.54
C GLU A 55 2.02 3.95 -10.38
N VAL A 56 1.91 2.88 -9.62
CA VAL A 56 2.97 1.89 -9.44
C VAL A 56 2.58 0.59 -10.16
N GLY A 57 3.38 0.22 -11.17
CA GLY A 57 3.14 -0.97 -11.97
C GLY A 57 1.97 -0.85 -12.94
N PRO A 58 2.01 0.05 -13.93
CA PRO A 58 0.95 0.25 -14.92
C PRO A 58 0.66 -1.00 -15.77
N GLY A 59 1.63 -1.93 -15.86
CA GLY A 59 1.50 -3.12 -16.67
C GLY A 59 1.36 -2.78 -18.16
N ILE A 60 0.20 -3.08 -18.74
CA ILE A 60 -0.11 -2.74 -20.14
C ILE A 60 -0.90 -1.43 -20.29
N GLY A 61 -1.06 -0.66 -19.20
CA GLY A 61 -1.73 0.64 -19.21
C GLY A 61 -3.23 0.62 -18.91
N THR A 62 -3.75 -0.49 -18.39
CA THR A 62 -5.21 -0.63 -18.15
C THR A 62 -5.75 0.39 -17.16
N LEU A 63 -5.13 0.53 -15.99
CA LEU A 63 -5.53 1.52 -14.99
C LEU A 63 -5.05 2.91 -15.39
N THR A 64 -3.86 3.01 -15.98
CA THR A 64 -3.29 4.27 -16.50
C THR A 64 -4.23 4.97 -17.46
N GLN A 65 -4.88 4.22 -18.37
CA GLN A 65 -5.87 4.76 -19.30
C GLN A 65 -7.04 5.42 -18.55
N GLY A 66 -7.56 4.76 -17.51
CA GLY A 66 -8.65 5.33 -16.70
C GLY A 66 -8.24 6.59 -15.95
N LEU A 67 -7.02 6.60 -15.40
CA LEU A 67 -6.44 7.77 -14.73
C LEU A 67 -6.24 8.93 -15.71
N ALA A 68 -5.68 8.65 -16.89
CA ALA A 68 -5.50 9.67 -17.93
C ALA A 68 -6.83 10.29 -18.40
N GLN A 69 -7.86 9.46 -18.57
CA GLN A 69 -9.21 9.89 -18.96
C GLN A 69 -9.91 10.73 -17.88
N SER A 70 -9.53 10.64 -16.62
CA SER A 70 -10.03 11.56 -15.58
C SER A 70 -9.44 12.96 -15.68
N GLY A 71 -8.44 13.17 -16.54
CA GLY A 71 -7.73 14.43 -16.73
C GLY A 71 -6.59 14.67 -15.73
N ALA A 72 -6.27 13.71 -14.86
CA ALA A 72 -5.15 13.81 -13.92
C ALA A 72 -3.79 13.75 -14.65
N ASP A 73 -2.75 14.36 -14.07
CA ASP A 73 -1.36 14.27 -14.54
C ASP A 73 -0.72 12.98 -14.01
N VAL A 74 -0.67 11.95 -14.85
CA VAL A 74 -0.25 10.61 -14.45
C VAL A 74 1.25 10.41 -14.64
N THR A 75 1.96 10.07 -13.57
CA THR A 75 3.30 9.52 -13.63
C THR A 75 3.24 8.04 -13.24
N ALA A 76 3.57 7.14 -14.17
CA ALA A 76 3.52 5.70 -13.94
C ALA A 76 4.95 5.11 -13.91
N ILE A 77 5.28 4.39 -12.83
CA ILE A 77 6.59 3.75 -12.65
C ILE A 77 6.45 2.26 -12.98
N GLU A 78 7.18 1.80 -14.02
CA GLU A 78 7.19 0.41 -14.46
C GLU A 78 8.57 -0.23 -14.27
N LEU A 79 8.59 -1.40 -13.62
CA LEU A 79 9.80 -2.17 -13.38
C LEU A 79 10.20 -3.03 -14.58
N ASP A 80 9.22 -3.57 -15.30
CA ASP A 80 9.44 -4.50 -16.40
C ASP A 80 9.72 -3.75 -17.71
N ARG A 81 10.99 -3.69 -18.10
CA ARG A 81 11.43 -3.02 -19.33
C ARG A 81 10.68 -3.48 -20.58
N ARG A 82 10.21 -4.73 -20.61
CA ARG A 82 9.47 -5.30 -21.77
C ARG A 82 8.11 -4.64 -21.98
N LEU A 83 7.56 -3.98 -20.96
CA LEU A 83 6.28 -3.31 -21.02
C LEU A 83 6.37 -1.84 -21.46
N LEU A 84 7.57 -1.26 -21.57
CA LEU A 84 7.72 0.15 -21.95
C LEU A 84 7.22 0.41 -23.37
N ASP A 85 7.63 -0.39 -24.36
CA ASP A 85 7.16 -0.27 -25.75
C ASP A 85 5.64 -0.49 -25.87
N VAL A 86 5.09 -1.32 -24.98
CA VAL A 86 3.65 -1.55 -24.88
C VAL A 86 2.94 -0.29 -24.40
N LEU A 87 3.44 0.29 -23.29
CA LEU A 87 2.88 1.51 -22.71
C LEU A 87 2.96 2.69 -23.68
N ASP A 88 4.09 2.85 -24.38
CA ASP A 88 4.26 3.87 -25.41
C ASP A 88 3.21 3.72 -26.53
N THR A 89 2.83 2.49 -26.86
CA THR A 89 1.80 2.23 -27.89
C THR A 89 0.38 2.38 -27.35
N THR A 90 0.09 1.83 -26.17
CA THR A 90 -1.27 1.80 -25.61
C THR A 90 -1.73 3.14 -25.09
N LEU A 91 -0.78 3.99 -24.70
CA LEU A 91 -1.04 5.30 -24.10
C LEU A 91 -0.64 6.48 -25.01
N ALA A 92 -0.28 6.22 -26.26
CA ALA A 92 0.20 7.22 -27.22
C ALA A 92 -0.75 8.40 -27.46
N SER A 93 -2.04 8.26 -27.16
CA SER A 93 -3.06 9.33 -27.32
C SER A 93 -3.27 10.19 -26.06
N TYR A 94 -2.49 9.95 -24.99
CA TYR A 94 -2.64 10.65 -23.72
C TYR A 94 -1.41 11.50 -23.41
N ASP A 95 -1.49 12.81 -23.64
CA ASP A 95 -0.39 13.76 -23.39
C ASP A 95 -0.15 14.00 -21.88
N ASN A 96 -1.11 13.63 -21.04
CA ASN A 96 -1.06 13.75 -19.58
C ASN A 96 -0.50 12.51 -18.87
N VAL A 97 0.21 11.63 -19.61
CA VAL A 97 0.84 10.42 -19.05
C VAL A 97 2.34 10.44 -19.26
N ARG A 98 3.09 10.23 -18.20
CA ARG A 98 4.54 10.06 -18.23
C ARG A 98 4.94 8.71 -17.66
N ILE A 99 5.69 7.92 -18.43
CA ILE A 99 6.22 6.62 -18.00
C ILE A 99 7.65 6.79 -17.50
N VAL A 100 7.94 6.21 -16.34
CA VAL A 100 9.28 6.16 -15.73
C VAL A 100 9.68 4.70 -15.52
N HIS A 101 10.81 4.29 -16.12
CA HIS A 101 11.34 2.95 -15.90
C HIS A 101 12.10 2.87 -14.58
N GLY A 102 11.77 1.92 -13.73
CA GLY A 102 12.53 1.64 -12.52
C GLY A 102 11.74 0.96 -11.40
N ASP A 103 12.45 0.75 -10.30
CA ASP A 103 11.91 0.18 -9.07
C ASP A 103 11.48 1.32 -8.14
N VAL A 104 10.18 1.42 -7.85
CA VAL A 104 9.61 2.47 -6.98
C VAL A 104 10.27 2.51 -5.60
N LEU A 105 10.77 1.37 -5.10
CA LEU A 105 11.47 1.30 -3.81
C LEU A 105 12.89 1.86 -3.84
N LYS A 106 13.44 2.17 -5.03
CA LYS A 106 14.80 2.66 -5.22
C LYS A 106 14.87 4.04 -5.88
N LEU A 107 13.80 4.43 -6.55
CA LEU A 107 13.72 5.71 -7.25
C LEU A 107 13.49 6.86 -6.26
N ASP A 108 13.99 8.04 -6.61
CA ASP A 108 13.71 9.29 -5.90
C ASP A 108 12.31 9.81 -6.29
N VAL A 109 11.29 9.24 -5.64
CA VAL A 109 9.88 9.60 -5.89
C VAL A 109 9.61 11.09 -5.66
N PRO A 110 10.16 11.76 -4.62
CA PRO A 110 10.02 13.21 -4.46
C PRO A 110 10.41 14.00 -5.71
N THR A 111 11.59 13.75 -6.25
CA THR A 111 12.06 14.42 -7.46
C THR A 111 11.20 14.08 -8.68
N ILE A 112 10.80 12.81 -8.84
CA ILE A 112 9.92 12.36 -9.91
C ILE A 112 8.57 13.09 -9.87
N MET A 113 8.01 13.32 -8.69
CA MET A 113 6.73 14.02 -8.46
C MET A 113 6.90 15.54 -8.30
N ASN A 114 8.08 16.09 -8.64
CA ASN A 114 8.38 17.53 -8.58
C ASN A 114 8.15 18.14 -7.18
N HIS A 115 8.27 17.34 -6.12
CA HIS A 115 8.01 17.73 -4.72
C HIS A 115 6.60 18.29 -4.47
N LYS A 116 5.64 18.03 -5.35
CA LYS A 116 4.24 18.45 -5.21
C LYS A 116 3.43 17.40 -4.44
N PRO A 117 2.34 17.80 -3.78
CA PRO A 117 1.34 16.86 -3.31
C PRO A 117 0.80 16.00 -4.45
N PHE A 118 0.54 14.73 -4.17
CA PHE A 118 0.03 13.78 -5.15
C PHE A 118 -0.79 12.66 -4.51
N LYS A 119 -1.57 11.99 -5.33
CA LYS A 119 -2.25 10.74 -4.95
C LYS A 119 -1.54 9.53 -5.53
N VAL A 120 -1.66 8.39 -4.87
CA VAL A 120 -1.14 7.11 -5.37
C VAL A 120 -2.30 6.23 -5.75
N VAL A 121 -2.33 5.74 -6.99
CA VAL A 121 -3.38 4.83 -7.46
C VAL A 121 -2.68 3.65 -8.16
N ALA A 122 -2.91 2.41 -7.70
CA ALA A 122 -2.16 1.28 -8.24
C ALA A 122 -2.88 -0.07 -8.10
N ASN A 123 -2.67 -0.93 -9.09
CA ASN A 123 -2.90 -2.37 -8.97
C ASN A 123 -1.58 -3.04 -8.57
N LEU A 124 -1.33 -3.18 -7.25
CA LEU A 124 -0.03 -3.60 -6.75
C LEU A 124 0.27 -5.09 -6.97
N PRO A 125 1.50 -5.43 -7.41
CA PRO A 125 1.94 -6.83 -7.46
C PRO A 125 1.90 -7.48 -6.07
N TYR A 126 1.28 -8.66 -5.95
CA TYR A 126 0.99 -9.29 -4.66
C TYR A 126 2.24 -9.62 -3.83
N TYR A 127 3.34 -9.99 -4.49
CA TYR A 127 4.57 -10.40 -3.81
C TYR A 127 5.31 -9.26 -3.10
N ILE A 128 5.00 -7.99 -3.44
CA ILE A 128 5.71 -6.81 -2.93
C ILE A 128 4.76 -5.72 -2.40
N THR A 129 3.48 -6.02 -2.28
CA THR A 129 2.44 -5.07 -1.84
C THR A 129 2.80 -4.39 -0.51
N THR A 130 3.07 -5.17 0.54
CA THR A 130 3.38 -4.62 1.88
C THR A 130 4.64 -3.75 1.88
N PRO A 131 5.78 -4.15 1.30
CA PRO A 131 6.95 -3.28 1.17
C PRO A 131 6.66 -1.95 0.47
N ILE A 132 5.88 -1.94 -0.62
CA ILE A 132 5.55 -0.70 -1.34
C ILE A 132 4.69 0.21 -0.46
N ILE A 133 3.61 -0.30 0.14
CA ILE A 133 2.73 0.49 1.01
C ILE A 133 3.52 1.09 2.18
N MET A 134 4.33 0.28 2.86
CA MET A 134 5.12 0.75 4.00
C MET A 134 6.15 1.80 3.58
N SER A 135 6.85 1.59 2.46
CA SER A 135 7.81 2.56 1.94
C SER A 135 7.15 3.91 1.65
N LEU A 136 5.97 3.91 1.02
CA LEU A 136 5.23 5.14 0.71
C LEU A 136 4.76 5.87 1.98
N LEU A 137 4.29 5.13 3.00
CA LEU A 137 3.80 5.72 4.25
C LEU A 137 4.93 6.24 5.14
N GLU A 138 6.06 5.52 5.24
CA GLU A 138 7.19 5.87 6.10
C GLU A 138 8.07 6.99 5.52
N SER A 139 8.02 7.19 4.20
CA SER A 139 8.90 8.15 3.49
C SER A 139 8.51 9.62 3.67
N LYS A 140 7.41 9.92 4.38
CA LYS A 140 6.90 11.29 4.63
C LYS A 140 6.71 12.10 3.33
N LEU A 141 6.38 11.41 2.25
CA LEU A 141 6.01 12.03 1.00
C LEU A 141 4.70 12.82 1.15
N PRO A 142 4.51 13.89 0.38
CA PRO A 142 3.27 14.67 0.40
C PRO A 142 2.13 13.93 -0.31
N ILE A 143 1.87 12.69 0.12
CA ILE A 143 0.78 11.87 -0.38
C ILE A 143 -0.49 12.29 0.34
N GLU A 144 -1.57 12.53 -0.41
CA GLU A 144 -2.87 12.87 0.15
C GLU A 144 -3.76 11.64 0.31
N ARG A 145 -3.64 10.70 -0.62
CA ARG A 145 -4.46 9.49 -0.67
C ARG A 145 -3.76 8.36 -1.40
N LEU A 146 -3.92 7.13 -0.90
CA LEU A 146 -3.60 5.90 -1.62
C LEU A 146 -4.90 5.18 -1.97
N VAL A 147 -5.08 4.81 -3.24
CA VAL A 147 -6.11 3.87 -3.67
C VAL A 147 -5.42 2.71 -4.35
N VAL A 148 -5.36 1.60 -3.65
CA VAL A 148 -4.57 0.46 -4.11
C VAL A 148 -5.40 -0.82 -4.15
N MET A 149 -5.21 -1.61 -5.19
CA MET A 149 -5.76 -2.94 -5.27
C MET A 149 -4.72 -3.94 -4.78
N VAL A 150 -5.11 -4.75 -3.81
CA VAL A 150 -4.26 -5.73 -3.11
C VAL A 150 -5.02 -7.04 -2.94
N GLN A 151 -4.35 -8.11 -2.50
CA GLN A 151 -5.06 -9.34 -2.10
C GLN A 151 -6.03 -9.03 -0.96
N LYS A 152 -7.22 -9.65 -0.97
CA LYS A 152 -8.27 -9.43 0.05
C LYS A 152 -7.76 -9.64 1.48
N GLU A 153 -6.92 -10.65 1.70
CA GLU A 153 -6.30 -10.89 3.00
C GLU A 153 -5.48 -9.68 3.47
N VAL A 154 -4.71 -9.06 2.58
CA VAL A 154 -3.91 -7.87 2.91
C VAL A 154 -4.81 -6.69 3.23
N ALA A 155 -5.87 -6.45 2.45
CA ALA A 155 -6.85 -5.39 2.73
C ALA A 155 -7.53 -5.58 4.09
N LEU A 156 -7.98 -6.80 4.41
CA LEU A 156 -8.56 -7.12 5.71
C LEU A 156 -7.60 -6.85 6.87
N ARG A 157 -6.31 -7.16 6.70
CA ARG A 157 -5.28 -6.83 7.70
C ARG A 157 -5.08 -5.33 7.86
N MET A 158 -5.16 -4.53 6.78
CA MET A 158 -5.00 -3.08 6.87
C MET A 158 -6.10 -2.41 7.68
N VAL A 159 -7.36 -2.88 7.57
CA VAL A 159 -8.53 -2.33 8.28
C VAL A 159 -8.84 -3.05 9.61
N ALA A 160 -8.08 -4.08 9.97
CA ALA A 160 -8.37 -4.92 11.14
C ALA A 160 -8.34 -4.12 12.44
N LYS A 161 -9.25 -4.47 13.36
CA LYS A 161 -9.34 -3.88 14.70
C LYS A 161 -8.59 -4.72 15.74
N PRO A 162 -8.10 -4.11 16.85
CA PRO A 162 -7.52 -4.85 17.96
C PRO A 162 -8.37 -6.03 18.41
N GLY A 163 -7.73 -7.14 18.76
CA GLY A 163 -8.41 -8.35 19.22
C GLY A 163 -8.93 -9.27 18.11
N THR A 164 -8.82 -8.88 16.83
CA THR A 164 -9.19 -9.74 15.70
C THR A 164 -8.01 -10.54 15.19
N LYS A 165 -8.31 -11.66 14.48
CA LYS A 165 -7.27 -12.56 13.94
C LYS A 165 -6.37 -11.92 12.89
N ASP A 166 -6.86 -10.89 12.20
CA ASP A 166 -6.19 -10.23 11.09
C ASP A 166 -5.37 -9.00 11.55
N TYR A 167 -5.56 -8.58 12.82
CA TYR A 167 -4.84 -7.45 13.38
C TYR A 167 -3.37 -7.77 13.60
N GLY A 168 -2.50 -6.85 13.15
CA GLY A 168 -1.06 -7.03 13.19
C GLY A 168 -0.29 -5.72 12.97
N ALA A 169 1.03 -5.84 12.83
CA ALA A 169 1.90 -4.67 12.62
C ALA A 169 1.47 -3.83 11.40
N LEU A 170 0.99 -4.47 10.31
CA LEU A 170 0.48 -3.77 9.15
C LEU A 170 -0.77 -2.94 9.49
N SER A 171 -1.68 -3.49 10.30
CA SER A 171 -2.89 -2.77 10.74
C SER A 171 -2.52 -1.51 11.51
N VAL A 172 -1.61 -1.64 12.47
CA VAL A 172 -1.13 -0.51 13.29
C VAL A 172 -0.45 0.54 12.41
N ALA A 173 0.45 0.14 11.53
CA ALA A 173 1.19 1.08 10.69
C ALA A 173 0.26 1.83 9.73
N VAL A 174 -0.62 1.13 9.02
CA VAL A 174 -1.56 1.77 8.08
C VAL A 174 -2.49 2.73 8.82
N GLN A 175 -3.07 2.32 9.96
CA GLN A 175 -4.00 3.15 10.73
C GLN A 175 -3.32 4.30 11.50
N TYR A 176 -2.02 4.20 11.74
CA TYR A 176 -1.23 5.30 12.28
C TYR A 176 -1.08 6.45 11.26
N TYR A 177 -0.82 6.11 10.00
CA TYR A 177 -0.61 7.11 8.95
C TYR A 177 -1.89 7.51 8.22
N THR A 178 -2.93 6.63 8.19
CA THR A 178 -4.09 6.81 7.32
C THR A 178 -5.41 6.44 7.99
N GLU A 179 -6.50 6.77 7.29
CA GLU A 179 -7.84 6.23 7.52
C GLU A 179 -8.17 5.25 6.39
N PRO A 180 -7.98 3.93 6.62
CA PRO A 180 -8.20 2.94 5.59
C PRO A 180 -9.66 2.47 5.56
N ASP A 181 -10.21 2.31 4.34
CA ASP A 181 -11.50 1.67 4.09
C ASP A 181 -11.46 0.79 2.84
N ILE A 182 -12.21 -0.33 2.86
CA ILE A 182 -12.35 -1.21 1.71
C ILE A 182 -13.46 -0.68 0.83
N VAL A 183 -13.13 -0.36 -0.43
CA VAL A 183 -14.07 0.20 -1.42
C VAL A 183 -14.90 -0.92 -2.07
N LEU A 184 -14.22 -1.94 -2.61
CA LEU A 184 -14.88 -3.09 -3.25
C LEU A 184 -13.98 -4.33 -3.27
N ASP A 185 -14.62 -5.49 -3.43
CA ASP A 185 -13.93 -6.75 -3.71
C ASP A 185 -13.90 -7.03 -5.22
N VAL A 186 -12.76 -7.52 -5.71
CA VAL A 186 -12.50 -7.79 -7.11
C VAL A 186 -12.26 -9.29 -7.33
N PRO A 187 -13.19 -10.00 -7.98
CA PRO A 187 -13.06 -11.43 -8.15
C PRO A 187 -11.95 -11.80 -9.16
N PRO A 188 -11.34 -13.00 -9.05
CA PRO A 188 -10.26 -13.46 -9.94
C PRO A 188 -10.58 -13.37 -11.43
N LYS A 189 -11.83 -13.61 -11.83
CA LYS A 189 -12.30 -13.51 -13.22
C LYS A 189 -12.20 -12.10 -13.84
N SER A 190 -11.86 -11.11 -13.04
CA SER A 190 -11.65 -9.72 -13.50
C SER A 190 -10.23 -9.47 -14.02
N PHE A 191 -9.38 -10.47 -14.00
CA PHE A 191 -7.99 -10.40 -14.41
C PHE A 191 -7.62 -11.43 -15.47
N LEU A 192 -6.58 -11.14 -16.22
CA LEU A 192 -5.91 -12.05 -17.15
C LEU A 192 -4.38 -12.00 -16.87
N PRO A 193 -3.76 -13.15 -16.49
CA PRO A 193 -4.40 -14.37 -16.01
C PRO A 193 -5.17 -14.14 -14.72
N ALA A 194 -6.16 -15.01 -14.44
CA ALA A 194 -6.89 -14.95 -13.18
C ALA A 194 -5.97 -15.34 -12.00
N PRO A 195 -5.85 -14.52 -10.95
CA PRO A 195 -5.13 -14.89 -9.74
C PRO A 195 -5.86 -15.98 -8.96
N ALA A 196 -5.15 -16.64 -8.03
CA ALA A 196 -5.74 -17.69 -7.20
C ALA A 196 -6.71 -17.17 -6.12
N VAL A 197 -6.66 -15.87 -5.81
CA VAL A 197 -7.38 -15.25 -4.69
C VAL A 197 -8.13 -14.00 -5.14
N THR A 198 -9.19 -13.66 -4.40
CA THR A 198 -9.91 -12.39 -4.56
C THR A 198 -9.00 -11.23 -4.16
N SER A 199 -9.10 -10.12 -4.88
CA SER A 199 -8.49 -8.84 -4.53
C SER A 199 -9.51 -7.91 -3.88
N SER A 200 -9.02 -6.84 -3.26
CA SER A 200 -9.87 -5.75 -2.79
C SER A 200 -9.20 -4.43 -3.14
N VAL A 201 -10.01 -3.44 -3.50
CA VAL A 201 -9.57 -2.05 -3.59
C VAL A 201 -9.71 -1.44 -2.22
N ILE A 202 -8.64 -0.86 -1.72
CA ILE A 202 -8.60 -0.17 -0.44
C ILE A 202 -8.20 1.28 -0.68
N ARG A 203 -8.94 2.19 -0.05
CA ARG A 203 -8.65 3.61 0.01
C ARG A 203 -8.05 3.93 1.37
N CYS A 204 -6.95 4.67 1.39
CA CYS A 204 -6.26 5.13 2.59
C CYS A 204 -6.10 6.65 2.47
N VAL A 205 -6.88 7.42 3.24
CA VAL A 205 -6.74 8.88 3.31
C VAL A 205 -5.63 9.20 4.31
N LEU A 206 -4.60 9.94 3.88
CA LEU A 206 -3.46 10.27 4.75
C LEU A 206 -3.90 11.24 5.85
N ARG A 207 -3.47 10.96 7.08
CA ARG A 207 -3.74 11.82 8.23
C ARG A 207 -2.76 13.00 8.25
N HIS A 208 -3.25 14.19 8.56
CA HIS A 208 -2.40 15.35 8.83
C HIS A 208 -1.56 15.16 10.11
N LYS A 209 -2.12 14.43 11.09
CA LYS A 209 -1.46 14.05 12.34
C LYS A 209 -1.81 12.61 12.70
N PRO A 210 -0.87 11.84 13.25
CA PRO A 210 -1.19 10.52 13.80
C PRO A 210 -2.32 10.60 14.83
N PRO A 211 -3.13 9.54 14.99
CA PRO A 211 -4.25 9.52 15.95
C PRO A 211 -3.79 9.37 17.41
N VAL A 212 -2.49 9.23 17.64
CA VAL A 212 -1.87 9.09 18.95
C VAL A 212 -0.59 9.92 19.01
N ASP A 213 -0.28 10.51 20.16
CA ASP A 213 0.94 11.29 20.35
C ASP A 213 2.10 10.36 20.69
N VAL A 214 3.18 10.40 19.90
CA VAL A 214 4.41 9.64 20.13
C VAL A 214 5.61 10.58 20.18
N ILE A 215 6.45 10.38 21.21
CA ILE A 215 7.68 11.15 21.41
C ILE A 215 8.74 10.75 20.36
N ASP A 216 8.81 9.47 20.02
CA ASP A 216 9.75 8.91 19.04
C ASP A 216 9.04 7.86 18.19
N GLU A 217 8.80 8.21 16.92
CA GLU A 217 8.11 7.35 15.95
C GLU A 217 8.89 6.06 15.68
N LYS A 218 10.23 6.10 15.64
CA LYS A 218 11.05 4.90 15.43
C LYS A 218 10.91 3.94 16.59
N LEU A 219 10.86 4.48 17.81
CA LEU A 219 10.65 3.68 19.01
C LEU A 219 9.25 3.10 19.05
N PHE A 220 8.23 3.86 18.64
CA PHE A 220 6.86 3.38 18.50
C PHE A 220 6.80 2.15 17.58
N PHE A 221 7.33 2.23 16.37
CA PHE A 221 7.32 1.09 15.45
C PHE A 221 8.22 -0.07 15.91
N ARG A 222 9.26 0.20 16.70
CA ARG A 222 10.05 -0.84 17.35
C ARG A 222 9.21 -1.62 18.37
N VAL A 223 8.40 -0.93 19.18
CA VAL A 223 7.47 -1.54 20.13
C VAL A 223 6.39 -2.34 19.40
N VAL A 224 5.79 -1.78 18.36
CA VAL A 224 4.80 -2.46 17.53
C VAL A 224 5.38 -3.75 16.93
N LYS A 225 6.55 -3.67 16.30
CA LYS A 225 7.25 -4.83 15.71
C LYS A 225 7.54 -5.91 16.76
N ALA A 226 7.97 -5.52 17.96
CA ALA A 226 8.19 -6.44 19.06
C ALA A 226 6.89 -7.11 19.50
N GLY A 227 5.81 -6.34 19.65
CA GLY A 227 4.50 -6.85 20.07
C GLY A 227 3.94 -7.94 19.17
N PHE A 228 4.26 -7.91 17.87
CA PHE A 228 3.83 -8.89 16.88
C PHE A 228 4.89 -9.93 16.50
N ALA A 229 6.07 -9.90 17.13
CA ALA A 229 7.17 -10.81 16.78
C ALA A 229 6.84 -12.30 17.00
N GLN A 230 6.03 -12.60 18.03
CA GLN A 230 5.65 -13.97 18.37
C GLN A 230 4.19 -14.05 18.80
N ARG A 231 3.32 -14.40 17.87
CA ARG A 231 1.84 -14.32 18.02
C ARG A 231 1.27 -15.05 19.26
N ARG A 232 1.88 -16.18 19.69
CA ARG A 232 1.40 -16.98 20.82
C ARG A 232 2.00 -16.58 22.17
N LYS A 233 2.87 -15.59 22.23
CA LYS A 233 3.53 -15.15 23.47
C LYS A 233 2.84 -13.90 24.04
N THR A 234 3.00 -13.69 25.35
CA THR A 234 2.58 -12.45 26.03
C THR A 234 3.43 -11.28 25.57
N PHE A 235 2.90 -10.09 25.66
CA PHE A 235 3.59 -8.87 25.25
C PHE A 235 4.92 -8.66 26.00
N ALA A 236 4.95 -8.87 27.32
CA ALA A 236 6.18 -8.83 28.10
C ALA A 236 7.26 -9.78 27.56
N ASN A 237 6.86 -10.99 27.10
CA ASN A 237 7.81 -11.93 26.51
C ASN A 237 8.28 -11.51 25.13
N THR A 238 7.40 -10.94 24.30
CA THR A 238 7.79 -10.46 22.96
C THR A 238 8.69 -9.24 23.03
N MET A 239 8.53 -8.37 24.03
CA MET A 239 9.39 -7.21 24.27
C MET A 239 10.87 -7.59 24.51
N LYS A 240 11.18 -8.82 24.94
CA LYS A 240 12.58 -9.31 25.04
C LYS A 240 13.33 -9.28 23.71
N THR A 241 12.62 -9.34 22.58
CA THR A 241 13.21 -9.21 21.23
C THR A 241 13.82 -7.83 20.97
N THR A 242 13.49 -6.83 21.79
CA THR A 242 14.08 -5.50 21.73
C THR A 242 15.47 -5.41 22.39
N GLY A 243 15.91 -6.45 23.12
CA GLY A 243 17.16 -6.48 23.88
C GLY A 243 17.05 -5.89 25.30
N LEU A 244 15.85 -5.49 25.74
CA LEU A 244 15.63 -5.04 27.11
C LEU A 244 15.68 -6.22 28.09
N SER A 245 16.27 -5.99 29.29
CA SER A 245 16.21 -6.93 30.40
C SER A 245 14.78 -7.10 30.93
N LYS A 246 14.53 -8.21 31.65
CA LYS A 246 13.21 -8.47 32.24
C LYS A 246 12.77 -7.31 33.16
N ASP A 247 13.66 -6.87 34.04
CA ASP A 247 13.37 -5.79 35.02
C ASP A 247 13.00 -4.47 34.32
N ARG A 248 13.72 -4.16 33.22
CA ARG A 248 13.42 -2.96 32.42
C ARG A 248 12.07 -3.09 31.69
N ILE A 249 11.70 -4.28 31.24
CA ILE A 249 10.38 -4.51 30.63
C ILE A 249 9.27 -4.35 31.67
N GLU A 250 9.46 -4.89 32.88
CA GLU A 250 8.49 -4.75 33.97
C GLU A 250 8.33 -3.27 34.39
N GLU A 251 9.43 -2.55 34.58
CA GLU A 251 9.42 -1.10 34.85
C GLU A 251 8.68 -0.31 33.75
N LEU A 252 8.99 -0.63 32.50
CA LEU A 252 8.39 0.01 31.33
C LEU A 252 6.89 -0.20 31.29
N LEU A 253 6.42 -1.43 31.45
CA LEU A 253 5.00 -1.78 31.40
C LEU A 253 4.22 -1.18 32.59
N ALA A 254 4.83 -1.19 33.79
CA ALA A 254 4.25 -0.52 34.95
C ALA A 254 4.09 0.99 34.72
N LYS A 255 5.12 1.65 34.17
CA LYS A 255 5.07 3.09 33.84
C LYS A 255 4.02 3.41 32.75
N ALA A 256 3.83 2.52 31.79
CA ALA A 256 2.81 2.64 30.74
C ALA A 256 1.40 2.24 31.22
N ASN A 257 1.26 1.71 32.43
CA ASN A 257 0.02 1.12 32.96
C ASN A 257 -0.56 0.02 32.05
N ILE A 258 0.32 -0.86 31.56
CA ILE A 258 -0.02 -1.95 30.64
C ILE A 258 0.15 -3.32 31.28
N ASP A 259 -0.90 -4.17 31.18
CA ASP A 259 -0.80 -5.58 31.52
C ASP A 259 0.03 -6.34 30.49
N GLY A 260 1.26 -6.69 30.84
CA GLY A 260 2.21 -7.42 30.01
C GLY A 260 1.82 -8.89 29.74
N GLN A 261 0.83 -9.44 30.43
CA GLN A 261 0.34 -10.81 30.17
C GLN A 261 -0.59 -10.86 28.93
N ARG A 262 -1.12 -9.75 28.51
CA ARG A 262 -1.88 -9.65 27.26
C ARG A 262 -0.98 -9.92 26.06
N ARG A 263 -1.58 -10.24 24.92
CA ARG A 263 -0.88 -10.39 23.63
C ARG A 263 -0.91 -9.09 22.85
N GLY A 264 0.12 -8.81 22.04
CA GLY A 264 0.20 -7.60 21.22
C GLY A 264 -1.00 -7.40 20.29
N GLU A 265 -1.63 -8.49 19.82
CA GLU A 265 -2.84 -8.42 18.97
C GLU A 265 -4.06 -7.79 19.67
N THR A 266 -4.04 -7.63 20.97
CA THR A 266 -5.14 -6.99 21.73
C THR A 266 -4.90 -5.50 22.01
N PHE A 267 -3.74 -4.97 21.65
CA PHE A 267 -3.35 -3.60 21.96
C PHE A 267 -3.92 -2.62 20.95
N THR A 268 -4.44 -1.52 21.44
CA THR A 268 -4.81 -0.35 20.64
C THR A 268 -3.56 0.43 20.21
N LEU A 269 -3.73 1.37 19.24
CA LEU A 269 -2.65 2.29 18.86
C LEU A 269 -2.19 3.11 20.08
N GLN A 270 -3.13 3.54 20.94
CA GLN A 270 -2.83 4.30 22.15
C GLN A 270 -1.96 3.51 23.11
N GLU A 271 -2.29 2.25 23.38
CA GLU A 271 -1.51 1.40 24.28
C GLU A 271 -0.09 1.15 23.74
N PHE A 272 0.08 0.98 22.40
CA PHE A 272 1.43 0.96 21.81
C PHE A 272 2.18 2.27 21.98
N ALA A 273 1.50 3.42 21.84
CA ALA A 273 2.08 4.74 22.04
C ALA A 273 2.48 4.96 23.50
N ASP A 274 1.65 4.55 24.47
CA ASP A 274 1.94 4.66 25.89
C ASP A 274 3.21 3.90 26.27
N VAL A 275 3.38 2.66 25.76
CA VAL A 275 4.60 1.88 25.95
C VAL A 275 5.81 2.56 25.30
N ALA A 276 5.68 3.05 24.07
CA ALA A 276 6.77 3.73 23.38
C ALA A 276 7.20 5.02 24.10
N ASN A 277 6.23 5.81 24.56
CA ASN A 277 6.49 7.04 25.28
C ASN A 277 7.11 6.81 26.67
N ALA A 278 6.64 5.78 27.38
CA ALA A 278 7.26 5.33 28.63
C ALA A 278 8.72 4.90 28.40
N TRP A 279 8.99 4.19 27.30
CA TRP A 279 10.36 3.80 26.95
C TRP A 279 11.22 5.00 26.61
N ALA A 280 10.74 5.94 25.79
CA ALA A 280 11.44 7.18 25.47
C ALA A 280 11.84 7.98 26.73
N ALA A 281 10.98 7.97 27.74
CA ALA A 281 11.24 8.64 29.02
C ALA A 281 12.25 7.90 29.94
N LEU A 282 12.50 6.61 29.72
CA LEU A 282 13.49 5.80 30.48
C LEU A 282 14.90 5.84 29.87
N ILE A 283 15.07 6.31 28.64
CA ILE A 283 16.37 6.38 27.94
C ILE A 283 16.91 7.83 27.87
N LYS A 284 16.12 8.81 28.29
CA LYS A 284 16.58 10.19 28.54
C LYS A 284 17.29 10.28 29.88
#